data_a2c3d47bbb67943e9dd7eb005ed8fd54
#
_entry.id   a2c3d47bbb67943e9dd7eb005ed8fd54
#
_cell.length_a   1.000
_cell.length_b   1.000
_cell.length_c   1.000
_cell.angle_alpha   90.00
_cell.angle_beta   90.00
_cell.angle_gamma   90.00
#
_symmetry.space_group_name_H-M   'P 1'
#
loop_
_entity.id
_entity.type
_entity.pdbx_description
1 polymer ?
#
loop_
_entity_poly.entity_id
_entity_poly.type
_entity_poly.pdbx_seq_one_letter_code
_entity_poly.pdbx_strand_id
1 'polypeptide(L)'
;MWGTSYTIGQLFGALIGGPIGDKIGRKKSILLYEVIHIIAMIGGACSPNVYVLFVFRVIQGIALGALLVVLFAGFTEYVPGKNRGTWSSRTSFIGNWAHPICNGIALLIVSAGVSQAMNWRIQFMIPSILSIIASIIIYVKFPESPRWLESQGRVEEADAIMTKIEKEIEKSTGKALPPVPVSYTHLRAHE
;
A
#
# COMPACT_ATOMS: atom_id res chain seq x y z
N MET A 1 -10.01 11.86 -21.84
CA MET A 1 -10.00 12.85 -20.74
C MET A 1 -10.10 12.25 -19.34
N TRP A 2 -10.89 11.21 -19.09
CA TRP A 2 -11.14 10.63 -17.76
C TRP A 2 -9.94 9.88 -17.14
N GLY A 3 -9.17 9.15 -17.94
CA GLY A 3 -7.96 8.48 -17.49
C GLY A 3 -6.80 9.45 -17.22
N THR A 4 -6.74 10.53 -17.97
CA THR A 4 -5.64 11.51 -17.91
C THR A 4 -5.59 12.25 -16.56
N SER A 5 -6.75 12.61 -16.00
CA SER A 5 -6.81 13.31 -14.71
C SER A 5 -6.29 12.46 -13.56
N TYR A 6 -6.64 11.19 -13.55
CA TYR A 6 -6.15 10.22 -12.58
C TYR A 6 -4.63 10.03 -12.70
N THR A 7 -4.11 9.88 -13.93
CA THR A 7 -2.67 9.69 -14.18
C THR A 7 -1.86 10.93 -13.80
N ILE A 8 -2.38 12.14 -14.07
CA ILE A 8 -1.74 13.39 -13.62
C ILE A 8 -1.68 13.42 -12.10
N GLY A 9 -2.79 13.11 -11.41
CA GLY A 9 -2.81 13.00 -9.96
C GLY A 9 -1.76 12.01 -9.45
N GLN A 10 -1.66 10.83 -10.07
CA GLN A 10 -0.72 9.78 -9.70
C GLN A 10 0.75 10.23 -9.81
N LEU A 11 1.08 11.01 -10.83
CA LEU A 11 2.42 11.59 -11.00
C LEU A 11 2.78 12.51 -9.82
N PHE A 12 1.89 13.44 -9.46
CA PHE A 12 2.12 14.33 -8.32
C PHE A 12 2.18 13.56 -7.00
N GLY A 13 1.30 12.57 -6.82
CA GLY A 13 1.30 11.70 -5.65
C GLY A 13 2.61 10.95 -5.48
N ALA A 14 3.16 10.40 -6.57
CA ALA A 14 4.44 9.70 -6.53
C ALA A 14 5.61 10.61 -6.11
N LEU A 15 5.61 11.87 -6.51
CA LEU A 15 6.64 12.84 -6.15
C LEU A 15 6.61 13.19 -4.65
N ILE A 16 5.44 13.32 -4.04
CA ILE A 16 5.28 13.70 -2.64
C ILE A 16 5.26 12.52 -1.67
N GLY A 17 4.90 11.32 -2.16
CA GLY A 17 4.70 10.13 -1.35
C GLY A 17 5.96 9.68 -0.61
N GLY A 18 7.10 9.64 -1.29
CA GLY A 18 8.39 9.25 -0.72
C GLY A 18 8.80 10.14 0.47
N PRO A 19 8.99 11.45 0.27
CA PRO A 19 9.40 12.36 1.33
C PRO A 19 8.49 12.37 2.56
N ILE A 20 7.18 12.21 2.37
CA ILE A 20 6.23 12.11 3.50
C ILE A 20 6.41 10.76 4.20
N GLY A 21 6.55 9.66 3.44
CA GLY A 21 6.81 8.33 3.97
C GLY A 21 8.08 8.25 4.83
N ASP A 22 9.11 8.98 4.44
CA ASP A 22 10.37 9.07 5.20
C ASP A 22 10.21 9.85 6.52
N LYS A 23 9.32 10.84 6.54
CA LYS A 23 9.09 11.67 7.73
C LYS A 23 8.18 11.02 8.77
N ILE A 24 7.05 10.47 8.35
CA ILE A 24 6.01 10.01 9.30
C ILE A 24 6.00 8.49 9.51
N GLY A 25 6.79 7.74 8.75
CA GLY A 25 6.90 6.29 8.82
C GLY A 25 6.07 5.57 7.75
N ARG A 26 6.44 4.34 7.47
CA ARG A 26 5.84 3.55 6.37
C ARG A 26 4.39 3.21 6.65
N LYS A 27 4.10 2.64 7.82
CA LYS A 27 2.75 2.25 8.22
C LYS A 27 1.79 3.43 8.25
N LYS A 28 2.19 4.53 8.89
CA LYS A 28 1.35 5.72 9.01
C LYS A 28 1.05 6.35 7.65
N SER A 29 2.05 6.42 6.79
CA SER A 29 1.89 6.97 5.43
C SER A 29 0.97 6.11 4.59
N ILE A 30 1.11 4.78 4.63
CA ILE A 30 0.23 3.85 3.93
C ILE A 30 -1.22 4.08 4.36
N LEU A 31 -1.48 4.12 5.68
CA LEU A 31 -2.82 4.33 6.20
C LEU A 31 -3.38 5.72 5.82
N LEU A 32 -2.56 6.77 5.87
CA LEU A 32 -2.97 8.11 5.47
C LEU A 32 -3.42 8.15 4.00
N TYR A 33 -2.60 7.62 3.11
CA TYR A 33 -2.92 7.63 1.68
C TYR A 33 -4.10 6.72 1.34
N GLU A 34 -4.22 5.58 2.04
CA GLU A 34 -5.36 4.68 1.87
C GLU A 34 -6.68 5.35 2.31
N VAL A 35 -6.68 6.06 3.42
CA VAL A 35 -7.85 6.83 3.87
C VAL A 35 -8.22 7.91 2.86
N ILE A 36 -7.25 8.68 2.34
CA ILE A 36 -7.51 9.68 1.30
C ILE A 36 -8.06 9.01 0.04
N HIS A 37 -7.52 7.86 -0.35
CA HIS A 37 -7.98 7.08 -1.49
C HIS A 37 -9.43 6.62 -1.33
N ILE A 38 -9.78 6.07 -0.17
CA ILE A 38 -11.15 5.63 0.15
C ILE A 38 -12.13 6.81 0.09
N ILE A 39 -11.78 7.94 0.72
CA ILE A 39 -12.61 9.16 0.69
C ILE A 39 -12.82 9.64 -0.76
N ALA A 40 -11.76 9.63 -1.56
CA ALA A 40 -11.84 10.03 -2.96
C ALA A 40 -12.71 9.08 -3.80
N MET A 41 -12.66 7.77 -3.53
CA MET A 41 -13.50 6.79 -4.21
C MET A 41 -14.98 6.95 -3.85
N ILE A 42 -15.29 7.04 -2.56
CA ILE A 42 -16.68 7.24 -2.07
C ILE A 42 -17.22 8.58 -2.58
N GLY A 43 -16.44 9.65 -2.46
CA GLY A 43 -16.83 10.97 -2.99
C GLY A 43 -17.04 10.97 -4.49
N GLY A 44 -16.19 10.23 -5.23
CA GLY A 44 -16.36 9.99 -6.65
C GLY A 44 -17.68 9.25 -6.96
N ALA A 45 -18.01 8.18 -6.24
CA ALA A 45 -19.27 7.44 -6.41
C ALA A 45 -20.51 8.31 -6.15
N CYS A 46 -20.42 9.22 -5.19
CA CYS A 46 -21.50 10.14 -4.81
C CYS A 46 -21.55 11.42 -5.64
N SER A 47 -20.65 11.61 -6.61
CA SER A 47 -20.54 12.85 -7.37
C SER A 47 -21.84 13.16 -8.16
N PRO A 48 -22.38 14.40 -8.04
CA PRO A 48 -23.59 14.79 -8.75
C PRO A 48 -23.33 15.17 -10.21
N ASN A 49 -22.10 15.56 -10.54
CA ASN A 49 -21.72 15.99 -11.88
C ASN A 49 -20.28 15.61 -12.22
N VAL A 50 -19.96 15.77 -13.51
CA VAL A 50 -18.66 15.39 -14.10
C VAL A 50 -17.49 16.17 -13.51
N TYR A 51 -17.68 17.45 -13.19
CA TYR A 51 -16.60 18.30 -12.66
C TYR A 51 -16.19 17.85 -11.25
N VAL A 52 -17.16 17.55 -10.41
CA VAL A 52 -16.93 17.01 -9.06
C VAL A 52 -16.24 15.65 -9.14
N LEU A 53 -16.70 14.77 -10.03
CA LEU A 53 -16.04 13.49 -10.27
C LEU A 53 -14.58 13.68 -10.74
N PHE A 54 -14.30 14.66 -11.59
CA PHE A 54 -12.96 14.95 -12.04
C PHE A 54 -12.02 15.33 -10.88
N VAL A 55 -12.48 16.17 -9.96
CA VAL A 55 -11.73 16.54 -8.75
C VAL A 55 -11.40 15.31 -7.91
N PHE A 56 -12.40 14.45 -7.64
CA PHE A 56 -12.17 13.21 -6.88
C PHE A 56 -11.22 12.25 -7.60
N ARG A 57 -11.23 12.19 -8.92
CA ARG A 57 -10.28 11.41 -9.72
C ARG A 57 -8.84 11.89 -9.58
N VAL A 58 -8.62 13.19 -9.54
CA VAL A 58 -7.28 13.75 -9.28
C VAL A 58 -6.81 13.38 -7.88
N ILE A 59 -7.66 13.58 -6.86
CA ILE A 59 -7.34 13.23 -5.47
C ILE A 59 -7.06 11.73 -5.33
N GLN A 60 -7.86 10.89 -5.96
CA GLN A 60 -7.66 9.45 -6.01
C GLN A 60 -6.31 9.09 -6.64
N GLY A 61 -5.96 9.76 -7.73
CA GLY A 61 -4.66 9.59 -8.39
C GLY A 61 -3.50 9.97 -7.47
N ILE A 62 -3.57 11.13 -6.81
CA ILE A 62 -2.54 11.58 -5.85
C ILE A 62 -2.37 10.55 -4.73
N ALA A 63 -3.46 10.13 -4.12
CA ALA A 63 -3.42 9.15 -3.03
C ALA A 63 -2.78 7.83 -3.47
N LEU A 64 -3.18 7.28 -4.62
CA LEU A 64 -2.63 6.02 -5.11
C LEU A 64 -1.17 6.15 -5.55
N GLY A 65 -0.79 7.25 -6.21
CA GLY A 65 0.61 7.49 -6.59
C GLY A 65 1.54 7.52 -5.38
N ALA A 66 1.15 8.23 -4.33
CA ALA A 66 1.88 8.29 -3.07
C ALA A 66 1.91 6.92 -2.35
N LEU A 67 0.77 6.24 -2.31
CA LEU A 67 0.63 4.91 -1.71
C LEU A 67 1.58 3.90 -2.35
N LEU A 68 1.64 3.83 -3.69
CA LEU A 68 2.51 2.90 -4.41
C LEU A 68 3.98 3.11 -4.07
N VAL A 69 4.45 4.37 -4.04
CA VAL A 69 5.86 4.67 -3.70
C VAL A 69 6.20 4.18 -2.30
N VAL A 70 5.34 4.47 -1.31
CA VAL A 70 5.58 4.06 0.08
C VAL A 70 5.46 2.55 0.26
N LEU A 71 4.52 1.89 -0.43
CA LEU A 71 4.39 0.43 -0.41
C LEU A 71 5.62 -0.26 -0.98
N PHE A 72 6.12 0.18 -2.14
CA PHE A 72 7.31 -0.42 -2.74
C PHE A 72 8.56 -0.15 -1.91
N ALA A 73 8.72 1.05 -1.35
CA ALA A 73 9.81 1.35 -0.44
C ALA A 73 9.76 0.45 0.79
N GLY A 74 8.62 0.40 1.48
CA GLY A 74 8.43 -0.49 2.64
C GLY A 74 8.67 -1.96 2.30
N PHE A 75 8.13 -2.45 1.17
CA PHE A 75 8.34 -3.82 0.73
C PHE A 75 9.83 -4.18 0.59
N THR A 76 10.63 -3.27 0.03
CA THR A 76 12.08 -3.50 -0.13
C THR A 76 12.86 -3.53 1.18
N GLU A 77 12.30 -2.96 2.25
CA GLU A 77 12.90 -2.97 3.58
C GLU A 77 12.71 -4.31 4.31
N TYR A 78 11.61 -5.01 4.03
CA TYR A 78 11.29 -6.31 4.65
C TYR A 78 11.82 -7.52 3.88
N VAL A 79 12.02 -7.41 2.57
CA VAL A 79 12.42 -8.55 1.73
C VAL A 79 13.94 -8.61 1.58
N PRO A 80 14.58 -9.76 1.90
CA PRO A 80 16.01 -9.97 1.72
C PRO A 80 16.44 -9.72 0.26
N GLY A 81 17.59 -9.06 0.07
CA GLY A 81 18.10 -8.68 -1.25
C GLY A 81 18.17 -9.83 -2.26
N LYS A 82 18.56 -11.02 -1.79
CA LYS A 82 18.71 -12.25 -2.63
C LYS A 82 17.39 -12.66 -3.32
N ASN A 83 16.26 -12.47 -2.65
CA ASN A 83 14.95 -12.93 -3.14
C ASN A 83 14.01 -11.77 -3.55
N ARG A 84 14.50 -10.52 -3.51
CA ARG A 84 13.69 -9.32 -3.75
C ARG A 84 13.02 -9.33 -5.12
N GLY A 85 13.76 -9.71 -6.17
CA GLY A 85 13.21 -9.79 -7.53
C GLY A 85 12.06 -10.80 -7.65
N THR A 86 12.23 -12.00 -7.08
CA THR A 86 11.20 -13.04 -7.11
C THR A 86 9.93 -12.61 -6.37
N TRP A 87 10.07 -12.02 -5.19
CA TRP A 87 8.93 -11.54 -4.41
C TRP A 87 8.25 -10.34 -5.08
N SER A 88 9.00 -9.40 -5.64
CA SER A 88 8.46 -8.27 -6.39
C SER A 88 7.66 -8.74 -7.60
N SER A 89 8.17 -9.70 -8.37
CA SER A 89 7.47 -10.29 -9.51
C SER A 89 6.17 -10.98 -9.11
N ARG A 90 6.18 -11.75 -8.01
CA ARG A 90 4.98 -12.42 -7.48
C ARG A 90 3.92 -11.41 -7.05
N THR A 91 4.32 -10.37 -6.32
CA THR A 91 3.41 -9.32 -5.87
C THR A 91 2.80 -8.56 -7.06
N SER A 92 3.62 -8.21 -8.06
CA SER A 92 3.16 -7.56 -9.28
C SER A 92 2.23 -8.47 -10.09
N PHE A 93 2.54 -9.75 -10.20
CA PHE A 93 1.68 -10.72 -10.87
C PHE A 93 0.29 -10.79 -10.22
N ILE A 94 0.24 -10.95 -8.89
CA ILE A 94 -1.04 -10.98 -8.15
C ILE A 94 -1.79 -9.64 -8.31
N GLY A 95 -1.08 -8.51 -8.19
CA GLY A 95 -1.69 -7.18 -8.34
C GLY A 95 -2.30 -6.94 -9.73
N ASN A 96 -1.68 -7.46 -10.78
CA ASN A 96 -2.21 -7.31 -12.14
C ASN A 96 -3.53 -8.07 -12.38
N TRP A 97 -3.84 -9.09 -11.59
CA TRP A 97 -5.13 -9.78 -11.65
C TRP A 97 -6.32 -8.91 -11.19
N ALA A 98 -6.06 -7.85 -10.45
CA ALA A 98 -7.12 -6.93 -10.04
C ALA A 98 -7.86 -6.31 -11.24
N HIS A 99 -7.15 -5.98 -12.33
CA HIS A 99 -7.75 -5.37 -13.52
C HIS A 99 -8.79 -6.29 -14.21
N PRO A 100 -8.45 -7.55 -14.60
CA PRO A 100 -9.43 -8.45 -15.21
C PRO A 100 -10.57 -8.81 -14.27
N ILE A 101 -10.32 -8.92 -12.97
CA ILE A 101 -11.38 -9.17 -11.96
C ILE A 101 -12.36 -8.00 -11.92
N CYS A 102 -11.87 -6.76 -11.82
CA CYS A 102 -12.72 -5.56 -11.81
C CYS A 102 -13.53 -5.43 -13.11
N ASN A 103 -12.90 -5.68 -14.26
CA ASN A 103 -13.60 -5.65 -15.54
C ASN A 103 -14.66 -6.77 -15.65
N GLY A 104 -14.36 -7.97 -15.14
CA GLY A 104 -15.33 -9.07 -15.07
C GLY A 104 -16.54 -8.71 -14.20
N ILE A 105 -16.32 -8.13 -13.04
CA ILE A 105 -17.39 -7.63 -12.16
C ILE A 105 -18.24 -6.58 -12.90
N ALA A 106 -17.59 -5.63 -13.60
CA ALA A 106 -18.29 -4.61 -14.37
C ALA A 106 -19.19 -5.23 -15.45
N LEU A 107 -18.73 -6.25 -16.16
CA LEU A 107 -19.51 -6.96 -17.16
C LEU A 107 -20.70 -7.71 -16.53
N LEU A 108 -20.52 -8.37 -15.39
CA LEU A 108 -21.59 -9.03 -14.65
C LEU A 108 -22.68 -8.04 -14.20
N ILE A 109 -22.30 -6.85 -13.76
CA ILE A 109 -23.26 -5.80 -13.35
C ILE A 109 -24.06 -5.33 -14.56
N VAL A 110 -23.41 -5.16 -15.71
CA VAL A 110 -24.09 -4.78 -16.97
C VAL A 110 -25.05 -5.87 -17.42
N SER A 111 -24.62 -7.14 -17.41
CA SER A 111 -25.45 -8.28 -17.80
C SER A 111 -26.65 -8.52 -16.88
N ALA A 112 -26.57 -8.08 -15.62
CA ALA A 112 -27.66 -8.11 -14.66
C ALA A 112 -28.71 -6.99 -14.90
N GLY A 113 -28.57 -6.19 -15.97
CA GLY A 113 -29.54 -5.15 -16.34
C GLY A 113 -29.46 -3.87 -15.49
N VAL A 114 -28.37 -3.69 -14.73
CA VAL A 114 -28.16 -2.47 -13.95
C VAL A 114 -27.93 -1.28 -14.89
N SER A 115 -28.62 -0.17 -14.66
CA SER A 115 -28.48 1.04 -15.48
C SER A 115 -27.03 1.56 -15.50
N GLN A 116 -26.61 2.13 -16.62
CA GLN A 116 -25.26 2.70 -16.75
C GLN A 116 -24.95 3.75 -15.67
N ALA A 117 -25.95 4.52 -15.27
CA ALA A 117 -25.82 5.52 -14.21
C ALA A 117 -25.49 4.92 -12.84
N MET A 118 -25.93 3.70 -12.55
CA MET A 118 -25.63 2.98 -11.31
C MET A 118 -24.35 2.16 -11.42
N ASN A 119 -24.09 1.57 -12.58
CA ASN A 119 -22.96 0.68 -12.81
C ASN A 119 -21.62 1.34 -12.44
N TRP A 120 -21.31 2.53 -12.94
CA TRP A 120 -20.05 3.21 -12.62
C TRP A 120 -19.93 3.57 -11.14
N ARG A 121 -21.03 3.86 -10.43
CA ARG A 121 -21.01 4.12 -8.99
C ARG A 121 -20.65 2.85 -8.20
N ILE A 122 -21.22 1.73 -8.57
CA ILE A 122 -20.94 0.42 -7.95
C ILE A 122 -19.46 0.05 -8.16
N GLN A 123 -18.89 0.35 -9.33
CA GLN A 123 -17.47 0.12 -9.62
C GLN A 123 -16.52 0.95 -8.75
N PHE A 124 -16.96 2.06 -8.19
CA PHE A 124 -16.20 2.81 -7.18
C PHE A 124 -16.44 2.26 -5.76
N MET A 125 -17.64 1.81 -5.46
CA MET A 125 -17.99 1.36 -4.12
C MET A 125 -17.38 0.01 -3.75
N ILE A 126 -17.34 -0.96 -4.68
CA ILE A 126 -16.76 -2.29 -4.42
C ILE A 126 -15.28 -2.21 -4.01
N PRO A 127 -14.40 -1.57 -4.78
CA PRO A 127 -13.00 -1.40 -4.35
C PRO A 127 -12.85 -0.61 -3.05
N SER A 128 -13.73 0.39 -2.78
CA SER A 128 -13.69 1.14 -1.53
C SER A 128 -13.90 0.23 -0.31
N ILE A 129 -14.82 -0.72 -0.39
CA ILE A 129 -15.06 -1.69 0.69
C ILE A 129 -13.83 -2.57 0.89
N LEU A 130 -13.22 -3.06 -0.19
CA LEU A 130 -12.00 -3.86 -0.10
C LEU A 130 -10.83 -3.06 0.49
N SER A 131 -10.69 -1.79 0.11
CA SER A 131 -9.69 -0.88 0.68
C SER A 131 -9.90 -0.65 2.18
N ILE A 132 -11.14 -0.51 2.64
CA ILE A 132 -11.44 -0.40 4.08
C ILE A 132 -10.98 -1.66 4.81
N ILE A 133 -11.30 -2.83 4.29
CA ILE A 133 -10.87 -4.11 4.88
C ILE A 133 -9.34 -4.20 4.91
N ALA A 134 -8.68 -3.86 3.81
CA ALA A 134 -7.22 -3.85 3.73
C ALA A 134 -6.60 -2.87 4.74
N SER A 135 -7.16 -1.66 4.89
CA SER A 135 -6.71 -0.67 5.88
C SER A 135 -6.80 -1.19 7.30
N ILE A 136 -7.88 -1.88 7.66
CA ILE A 136 -8.04 -2.49 8.98
C ILE A 136 -6.98 -3.58 9.20
N ILE A 137 -6.74 -4.43 8.21
CA ILE A 137 -5.71 -5.48 8.29
C ILE A 137 -4.32 -4.86 8.46
N ILE A 138 -3.99 -3.81 7.70
CA ILE A 138 -2.70 -3.10 7.80
C ILE A 138 -2.57 -2.45 9.18
N TYR A 139 -3.62 -1.79 9.67
CA TYR A 139 -3.61 -1.16 10.98
C TYR A 139 -3.31 -2.16 12.11
N VAL A 140 -3.95 -3.34 12.08
CA VAL A 140 -3.84 -4.34 13.14
C VAL A 140 -2.56 -5.18 13.02
N LYS A 141 -2.21 -5.61 11.80
CA LYS A 141 -1.19 -6.65 11.58
C LYS A 141 0.15 -6.13 11.09
N PHE A 142 0.17 -4.98 10.39
CA PHE A 142 1.40 -4.51 9.76
C PHE A 142 2.25 -3.72 10.78
N PRO A 143 3.48 -4.16 11.09
CA PRO A 143 4.39 -3.42 11.97
C PRO A 143 4.97 -2.19 11.25
N GLU A 144 5.51 -1.23 12.01
CA GLU A 144 6.30 -0.14 11.41
C GLU A 144 7.65 -0.68 10.92
N SER A 145 8.28 -0.01 9.95
CA SER A 145 9.58 -0.42 9.43
C SER A 145 10.67 -0.33 10.50
N PRO A 146 11.40 -1.43 10.80
CA PRO A 146 12.53 -1.38 11.73
C PRO A 146 13.62 -0.41 11.26
N ARG A 147 13.92 -0.37 9.96
CA ARG A 147 14.91 0.55 9.39
C ARG A 147 14.52 2.01 9.56
N TRP A 148 13.23 2.31 9.39
CA TRP A 148 12.74 3.66 9.62
C TRP A 148 12.84 4.04 11.10
N LEU A 149 12.49 3.15 12.03
CA LEU A 149 12.63 3.36 13.47
C LEU A 149 14.09 3.61 13.87
N GLU A 150 15.02 2.83 13.35
CA GLU A 150 16.46 3.05 13.55
C GLU A 150 16.91 4.43 13.06
N SER A 151 16.46 4.87 11.87
CA SER A 151 16.79 6.20 11.34
C SER A 151 16.23 7.35 12.17
N GLN A 152 15.19 7.10 12.98
CA GLN A 152 14.62 8.04 13.93
C GLN A 152 15.23 7.94 15.34
N GLY A 153 16.27 7.11 15.54
CA GLY A 153 16.90 6.87 16.83
C GLY A 153 16.08 5.99 17.81
N ARG A 154 14.98 5.37 17.34
CA ARG A 154 14.09 4.50 18.15
C ARG A 154 14.53 3.04 18.07
N VAL A 155 15.79 2.79 18.44
CA VAL A 155 16.44 1.48 18.27
C VAL A 155 15.75 0.37 19.08
N GLU A 156 15.33 0.66 20.33
CA GLU A 156 14.66 -0.33 21.19
C GLU A 156 13.35 -0.85 20.58
N GLU A 157 12.58 0.03 19.94
CA GLU A 157 11.34 -0.37 19.28
C GLU A 157 11.62 -1.17 17.99
N ALA A 158 12.66 -0.83 17.25
CA ALA A 158 13.11 -1.58 16.09
C ALA A 158 13.50 -3.01 16.49
N ASP A 159 14.29 -3.16 17.54
CA ASP A 159 14.72 -4.46 18.08
C ASP A 159 13.54 -5.30 18.59
N ALA A 160 12.56 -4.67 19.24
CA ALA A 160 11.35 -5.35 19.69
C ALA A 160 10.52 -5.90 18.52
N ILE A 161 10.39 -5.13 17.41
CA ILE A 161 9.69 -5.59 16.21
C ILE A 161 10.46 -6.72 15.54
N MET A 162 11.79 -6.60 15.40
CA MET A 162 12.64 -7.65 14.83
C MET A 162 12.54 -8.96 15.62
N THR A 163 12.67 -8.90 16.93
CA THR A 163 12.51 -10.07 17.83
C THR A 163 11.14 -10.74 17.65
N LYS A 164 10.07 -9.94 17.48
CA LYS A 164 8.74 -10.48 17.22
C LYS A 164 8.65 -11.21 15.90
N ILE A 165 9.20 -10.63 14.84
CA ILE A 165 9.23 -11.23 13.50
C ILE A 165 10.05 -12.52 13.51
N GLU A 166 11.21 -12.53 14.15
CA GLU A 166 12.07 -13.70 14.30
C GLU A 166 11.35 -14.85 15.01
N LYS A 167 10.67 -14.58 16.13
CA LYS A 167 9.87 -15.58 16.85
C LYS A 167 8.72 -16.14 16.00
N GLU A 168 8.06 -15.29 15.19
CA GLU A 168 7.00 -15.73 14.27
C GLU A 168 7.56 -16.64 13.16
N ILE A 169 8.75 -16.31 12.63
CA ILE A 169 9.43 -17.12 11.62
C ILE A 169 9.86 -18.48 12.21
N GLU A 170 10.48 -18.51 13.40
CA GLU A 170 10.86 -19.74 14.07
C GLU A 170 9.65 -20.64 14.35
N LYS A 171 8.56 -20.05 14.81
CA LYS A 171 7.30 -20.78 15.04
C LYS A 171 6.71 -21.36 13.75
N SER A 172 6.82 -20.63 12.63
CA SER A 172 6.25 -21.05 11.33
C SER A 172 7.11 -22.09 10.61
N THR A 173 8.44 -21.98 10.74
CA THR A 173 9.40 -22.84 10.04
C THR A 173 9.85 -24.04 10.88
N GLY A 174 9.64 -24.01 12.19
CA GLY A 174 10.13 -25.03 13.14
C GLY A 174 11.66 -25.12 13.21
N LYS A 175 12.39 -24.13 12.70
CA LYS A 175 13.85 -24.08 12.69
C LYS A 175 14.32 -22.81 13.35
N ALA A 176 15.35 -22.95 14.22
CA ALA A 176 16.05 -21.79 14.76
C ALA A 176 16.72 -20.98 13.64
N LEU A 177 16.64 -19.66 13.72
CA LEU A 177 17.30 -18.78 12.78
C LEU A 177 18.83 -18.91 12.92
N PRO A 178 19.58 -18.84 11.81
CA PRO A 178 21.04 -18.85 11.90
C PRO A 178 21.53 -17.63 12.70
N PRO A 179 22.61 -17.78 13.50
CA PRO A 179 23.16 -16.65 14.25
C PRO A 179 23.56 -15.52 13.29
N VAL A 180 23.29 -14.29 13.71
CA VAL A 180 23.66 -13.09 12.91
C VAL A 180 25.17 -13.10 12.71
N PRO A 181 25.70 -12.99 11.46
CA PRO A 181 27.12 -12.94 11.21
C PRO A 181 27.77 -11.78 11.98
N VAL A 182 28.83 -12.05 12.71
CA VAL A 182 29.56 -11.11 13.60
C VAL A 182 30.03 -9.84 12.86
N SER A 183 30.19 -9.89 11.52
CA SER A 183 30.58 -8.75 10.69
C SER A 183 29.61 -7.56 10.73
N TYR A 184 28.36 -7.79 11.10
CA TYR A 184 27.36 -6.71 11.23
C TYR A 184 27.32 -6.07 12.63
N THR A 185 27.88 -6.73 13.64
CA THR A 185 27.93 -6.18 15.00
C THR A 185 29.02 -5.11 15.17
N HIS A 186 30.08 -5.14 14.35
CA HIS A 186 31.15 -4.15 14.39
C HIS A 186 30.80 -2.80 13.77
N LEU A 187 29.78 -2.76 12.89
CA LEU A 187 29.27 -1.49 12.34
C LEU A 187 28.41 -0.72 13.33
N ARG A 188 27.82 -1.39 14.34
CA ARG A 188 27.05 -0.79 15.42
C ARG A 188 27.90 -0.20 16.56
N ALA A 189 29.17 -0.55 16.65
CA ALA A 189 30.06 -0.15 17.76
C ALA A 189 30.84 1.15 17.48
N HIS A 190 30.70 1.76 16.30
CA HIS A 190 31.44 2.95 15.87
C HIS A 190 30.57 4.15 15.51
N GLU A 191 29.26 4.13 15.80
CA GLU A 191 28.39 5.30 15.79
C GLU A 191 27.94 5.64 17.24
#